data_52625f6ac76c863993b4efd9806c32f9
#
_entry.id   52625f6ac76c863993b4efd9806c32f9
#
_cell.length_a   1.000
_cell.length_b   1.000
_cell.length_c   1.000
_cell.angle_alpha   90.00
_cell.angle_beta   90.00
_cell.angle_gamma   90.00
#
_symmetry.space_group_name_H-M   'P 1'
#
loop_
_entity.id
_entity.type
_entity.pdbx_description
1 polymer ?
#
loop_
_entity_poly.entity_id
_entity_poly.type
_entity_poly.pdbx_seq_one_letter_code
_entity_poly.pdbx_strand_id
1 'polypeptide(L)' 'MGDAELIYKIALTKIPLVGAITAKNLIGYCGGVQEVFRAKKRDLIRIPGIGEQIANNIVRQNVLE' A
#
# COMPACT_ATOMS: atom_id res chain seq x y z
N MET A 1 -1.27 -13.20 14.41
CA MET A 1 -2.01 -13.41 13.25
C MET A 1 -2.72 -12.19 12.69
N GLY A 2 -3.88 -11.85 13.22
CA GLY A 2 -4.62 -10.72 12.70
C GLY A 2 -4.06 -9.37 13.07
N ASP A 3 -3.29 -9.30 14.14
CA ASP A 3 -2.83 -8.01 14.64
C ASP A 3 -1.87 -7.31 13.70
N ALA A 4 -0.92 -8.04 13.16
CA ALA A 4 0.05 -7.45 12.23
C ALA A 4 -0.64 -6.98 10.97
N GLU A 5 -1.57 -7.79 10.46
CA GLU A 5 -2.31 -7.43 9.26
C GLU A 5 -3.17 -6.20 9.50
N LEU A 6 -3.80 -6.11 10.67
CA LEU A 6 -4.63 -4.97 11.01
C LEU A 6 -3.79 -3.70 11.08
N ILE A 7 -2.62 -3.77 11.67
CA ILE A 7 -1.73 -2.62 11.77
C ILE A 7 -1.33 -2.13 10.39
N TYR A 8 -1.00 -3.04 9.48
CA TYR A 8 -0.63 -2.68 8.13
C TYR A 8 -1.80 -2.06 7.37
N LYS A 9 -3.01 -2.58 7.59
CA LYS A 9 -4.19 -2.01 6.94
C LYS A 9 -4.44 -0.59 7.40
N ILE A 10 -4.32 -0.35 8.70
CA ILE A 10 -4.50 0.99 9.25
C ILE A 10 -3.43 1.93 8.71
N ALA A 11 -2.20 1.47 8.67
CA ALA A 11 -1.10 2.28 8.15
C ALA A 11 -1.34 2.64 6.69
N LEU A 12 -1.82 1.68 5.91
CA LEU A 12 -2.07 1.89 4.49
C LEU A 12 -3.13 2.96 4.27
N THR A 13 -4.20 2.94 5.06
CA THR A 13 -5.28 3.91 4.91
C THR A 13 -4.89 5.31 5.38
N LYS A 14 -3.84 5.42 6.17
CA LYS A 14 -3.35 6.72 6.62
C LYS A 14 -2.39 7.38 5.65
N ILE A 15 -1.96 6.65 4.65
CA ILE A 15 -1.09 7.21 3.62
C ILE A 15 -1.87 8.24 2.81
N PRO A 16 -1.32 9.44 2.58
CA PRO A 16 -2.01 10.45 1.78
C PRO A 16 -2.43 9.89 0.42
N LEU A 17 -3.64 10.24 -0.01
CA LEU A 17 -4.21 9.85 -1.28
C LEU A 17 -4.64 8.38 -1.34
N VAL A 18 -4.45 7.62 -0.29
CA VAL A 18 -4.91 6.23 -0.24
C VAL A 18 -6.16 6.16 0.63
N GLY A 19 -7.30 5.97 -0.01
CA GLY A 19 -8.54 5.73 0.69
C GLY A 19 -8.85 4.25 0.78
N ALA A 20 -10.04 3.94 1.31
CA ALA A 20 -10.43 2.55 1.50
C ALA A 20 -10.47 1.77 0.18
N ILE A 21 -10.96 2.40 -0.87
CA ILE A 21 -11.09 1.73 -2.17
C ILE A 21 -9.70 1.47 -2.75
N THR A 22 -8.83 2.47 -2.69
CA THR A 22 -7.48 2.33 -3.20
C THR A 22 -6.71 1.26 -2.43
N ALA A 23 -6.86 1.24 -1.11
CA ALA A 23 -6.21 0.24 -0.29
C ALA A 23 -6.66 -1.17 -0.68
N LYS A 24 -7.95 -1.32 -0.92
CA LYS A 24 -8.51 -2.60 -1.33
C LYS A 24 -7.93 -3.07 -2.66
N ASN A 25 -7.79 -2.15 -3.61
CA ASN A 25 -7.20 -2.47 -4.90
C ASN A 25 -5.74 -2.87 -4.76
N LEU A 26 -5.00 -2.17 -3.93
CA LEU A 26 -3.60 -2.49 -3.68
C LEU A 26 -3.46 -3.90 -3.11
N ILE A 27 -4.27 -4.22 -2.12
CA ILE A 27 -4.23 -5.54 -1.49
C ILE A 27 -4.57 -6.62 -2.50
N GLY A 28 -5.58 -6.37 -3.33
CA GLY A 28 -5.99 -7.34 -4.33
C GLY A 28 -4.91 -7.62 -5.37
N TYR A 29 -4.20 -6.58 -5.80
CA TYR A 29 -3.15 -6.75 -6.79
C TYR A 29 -1.89 -7.37 -6.22
N CYS A 30 -1.53 -6.99 -5.00
CA CYS A 30 -0.28 -7.46 -4.42
C CYS A 30 -0.42 -8.78 -3.69
N GLY A 31 -1.65 -9.19 -3.39
CA GLY A 31 -1.89 -10.47 -2.74
C GLY A 31 -1.95 -10.39 -1.23
N GLY A 32 -1.86 -9.20 -0.66
CA GLY A 32 -1.95 -9.03 0.78
C GLY A 32 -1.43 -7.66 1.18
N VAL A 33 -1.83 -7.19 2.37
CA VAL A 33 -1.44 -5.86 2.80
C VAL A 33 0.07 -5.78 3.05
N GLN A 34 0.69 -6.83 3.55
CA GLN A 34 2.12 -6.83 3.76
C GLN A 34 2.87 -6.78 2.42
N GLU A 35 2.30 -7.42 1.42
CA GLU A 35 2.90 -7.42 0.09
C GLU A 35 2.89 -6.03 -0.52
N VAL A 36 1.88 -5.22 -0.20
CA VAL A 36 1.83 -3.85 -0.68
C VAL A 36 3.06 -3.07 -0.21
N PHE A 37 3.42 -3.23 1.05
CA PHE A 37 4.56 -2.51 1.60
C PHE A 37 5.90 -3.09 1.13
N ARG A 38 5.91 -4.32 0.65
CA ARG A 38 7.13 -4.93 0.10
C ARG A 38 7.32 -4.62 -1.37
N ALA A 39 6.26 -4.19 -2.05
CA ALA A 39 6.31 -3.95 -3.48
C ALA A 39 7.21 -2.76 -3.78
N LYS A 40 7.85 -2.81 -4.95
CA LYS A 40 8.67 -1.71 -5.41
C LYS A 40 7.80 -0.65 -6.06
N LYS A 41 8.30 0.57 -6.10
CA LYS A 41 7.56 1.68 -6.69
C LYS A 41 7.05 1.35 -8.09
N ARG A 42 7.92 0.78 -8.93
CA ARG A 42 7.54 0.47 -10.30
C ARG A 42 6.43 -0.56 -10.40
N ASP A 43 6.37 -1.46 -9.42
CA ASP A 43 5.32 -2.46 -9.39
C ASP A 43 4.00 -1.83 -8.98
N LEU A 44 4.05 -0.89 -8.04
CA LEU A 44 2.86 -0.20 -7.57
C LEU A 44 2.26 0.68 -8.67
N ILE A 45 3.10 1.32 -9.46
CA ILE A 45 2.64 2.19 -10.54
C ILE A 45 1.85 1.42 -11.59
N ARG A 46 2.13 0.14 -11.75
CA ARG A 46 1.41 -0.70 -12.72
C ARG A 46 -0.03 -0.96 -12.33
N ILE A 47 -0.36 -0.75 -11.06
CA ILE A 47 -1.72 -1.00 -10.59
C ILE A 47 -2.63 0.12 -11.07
N PRO A 48 -3.78 -0.21 -11.71
CA PRO A 48 -4.70 0.82 -12.16
C PRO A 48 -5.13 1.73 -11.02
N GLY A 49 -5.10 3.02 -11.26
CA GLY A 49 -5.47 4.00 -10.25
C GLY A 49 -4.36 4.40 -9.31
N ILE A 50 -3.20 3.75 -9.40
CA ILE A 50 -2.06 4.10 -8.55
C ILE A 50 -1.07 4.91 -9.38
N GLY A 51 -0.99 6.19 -9.06
CA GLY A 51 -0.03 7.06 -9.71
C GLY A 51 1.30 7.07 -8.99
N GLU A 52 2.24 7.82 -9.57
CA GLU A 52 3.58 7.90 -9.02
C GLU A 52 3.57 8.48 -7.60
N GLN A 53 2.70 9.43 -7.34
CA GLN A 53 2.63 10.06 -6.04
C GLN A 53 2.19 9.09 -4.95
N ILE A 54 1.18 8.28 -5.26
CA ILE A 54 0.70 7.29 -4.30
C ILE A 54 1.77 6.24 -4.06
N ALA A 55 2.41 5.79 -5.13
CA ALA A 55 3.46 4.79 -5.02
C ALA A 55 4.62 5.33 -4.16
N ASN A 56 5.00 6.59 -4.36
CA ASN A 56 6.03 7.21 -3.54
C ASN A 56 5.64 7.24 -2.07
N ASN A 57 4.39 7.59 -1.78
CA ASN A 57 3.93 7.66 -0.41
C ASN A 57 4.01 6.30 0.28
N ILE A 58 3.67 5.24 -0.44
CA ILE A 58 3.71 3.90 0.12
C ILE A 58 5.16 3.48 0.40
N VAL A 59 6.04 3.72 -0.56
CA VAL A 59 7.44 3.34 -0.42
C VAL A 59 8.10 4.12 0.73
N ARG A 60 7.74 5.38 0.89
CA ARG A 60 8.29 6.19 1.97
C ARG A 60 7.88 5.66 3.34
N GLN A 61 6.64 5.18 3.47
CA GLN A 61 6.19 4.59 4.72
C GLN A 61 6.99 3.34 5.05
N ASN A 62 7.31 2.57 4.04
CA ASN A 62 8.09 1.35 4.23
C ASN A 62 9.48 1.64 4.77
N VAL A 63 10.04 2.76 4.37
CA VAL A 63 11.40 3.14 4.78
C VAL A 63 11.47 3.48 6.28
N LEU A 64 10.36 3.87 6.86
CA LEU A 64 10.33 4.26 8.27
C LEU A 64 10.53 3.07 9.21
N GLU A 65 10.49 1.89 8.68
CA GLU A 65 10.77 0.71 9.49
C GLU A 65 12.25 0.72 9.88
#